data_391477e80d80e0503f4cd92071b8dc3e
#
_entry.id   391477e80d80e0503f4cd92071b8dc3e
#
_cell.length_a   1.000
_cell.length_b   1.000
_cell.length_c   1.000
_cell.angle_alpha   90.00
_cell.angle_beta   90.00
_cell.angle_gamma   90.00
#
_symmetry.space_group_name_H-M   'P 1'
#
loop_
_entity.id
_entity.type
_entity.pdbx_description
1 polymer ?
#
loop_
_entity_poly.entity_id
_entity_poly.type
_entity_poly.pdbx_seq_one_letter_code
_entity_poly.pdbx_strand_id
1 'polypeptide(L)'
;NNFRLALITSPAGYGKTTLISQWAAGKNDIGWYSLDEGDNQQERFASYLIAAVQQATNGHCAICETMAQKRQYASLTSLFAQLFIELAEWHSPLYLVIDDYHLITNPVIHESMRFFIRHQPENLTLVVLSRNLPQLGIANLRVRDQLLEIGSQQLAFTHQEAKQFFDCRLSSPIEAAESSRICDDVSGWATALQL
;
A
#
# COMPACT_ATOMS: atom_id res chain seq x y z
N ASN A 1 -9.57 -14.82 4.48
CA ASN A 1 -9.51 -14.32 3.10
C ASN A 1 -8.03 -14.26 2.70
N ASN A 2 -7.67 -14.99 1.65
CA ASN A 2 -6.27 -15.13 1.24
C ASN A 2 -5.97 -14.15 0.08
N PHE A 3 -6.03 -12.84 0.37
CA PHE A 3 -5.67 -11.82 -0.62
C PHE A 3 -4.15 -11.79 -0.81
N ARG A 4 -3.70 -11.79 -2.06
CA ARG A 4 -2.30 -11.59 -2.42
C ARG A 4 -1.97 -10.10 -2.57
N LEU A 5 -2.93 -9.31 -2.99
CA LEU A 5 -2.80 -7.87 -3.18
C LEU A 5 -4.01 -7.15 -2.58
N ALA A 6 -3.75 -6.16 -1.73
CA ALA A 6 -4.70 -5.11 -1.39
C ALA A 6 -4.30 -3.84 -2.15
N LEU A 7 -5.20 -3.34 -2.98
CA LEU A 7 -4.99 -2.15 -3.81
C LEU A 7 -5.92 -1.03 -3.35
N ILE A 8 -5.34 0.06 -2.83
CA ILE A 8 -6.06 1.22 -2.35
C ILE A 8 -5.83 2.38 -3.34
N THR A 9 -6.87 2.75 -4.10
CA THR A 9 -6.76 3.78 -5.14
C THR A 9 -7.75 4.89 -4.94
N SER A 10 -7.25 6.11 -4.79
CA SER A 10 -8.07 7.33 -4.78
C SER A 10 -7.19 8.56 -5.01
N PRO A 11 -7.72 9.70 -5.44
CA PRO A 11 -6.98 10.96 -5.50
C PRO A 11 -6.33 11.33 -4.15
N ALA A 12 -5.51 12.38 -4.15
CA ALA A 12 -4.95 12.91 -2.90
C ALA A 12 -6.06 13.31 -1.91
N GLY A 13 -5.77 13.19 -0.62
CA GLY A 13 -6.67 13.69 0.42
C GLY A 13 -7.86 12.80 0.81
N TYR A 14 -7.96 11.59 0.26
CA TYR A 14 -9.00 10.61 0.68
C TYR A 14 -8.59 9.74 1.88
N GLY A 15 -7.44 9.99 2.50
CA GLY A 15 -7.04 9.28 3.72
C GLY A 15 -6.46 7.88 3.52
N LYS A 16 -5.98 7.51 2.31
CA LYS A 16 -5.35 6.19 2.04
C LYS A 16 -4.29 5.81 3.07
N THR A 17 -3.27 6.66 3.21
CA THR A 17 -2.15 6.46 4.13
C THR A 17 -2.64 6.42 5.58
N THR A 18 -3.59 7.27 5.95
CA THR A 18 -4.20 7.30 7.29
C THR A 18 -4.91 5.98 7.61
N LEU A 19 -5.73 5.48 6.68
CA LEU A 19 -6.44 4.20 6.84
C LEU A 19 -5.45 3.05 7.08
N ILE A 20 -4.42 2.94 6.25
CA ILE A 20 -3.46 1.85 6.35
C ILE A 20 -2.54 2.02 7.56
N SER A 21 -2.17 3.25 7.95
CA SER A 21 -1.41 3.50 9.18
C SER A 21 -2.20 3.12 10.43
N GLN A 22 -3.50 3.40 10.48
CA GLN A 22 -4.37 2.97 11.58
C GLN A 22 -4.50 1.45 11.63
N TRP A 23 -4.68 0.80 10.49
CA TRP A 23 -4.73 -0.66 10.41
C TRP A 23 -3.41 -1.30 10.81
N ALA A 24 -2.27 -0.68 10.49
CA ALA A 24 -0.91 -1.13 10.81
C ALA A 24 -0.56 -0.94 12.29
N ALA A 25 -1.23 -0.03 12.98
CA ALA A 25 -0.90 0.32 14.37
C ALA A 25 -0.92 -0.90 15.29
N GLY A 26 0.17 -1.12 16.01
CA GLY A 26 0.33 -2.24 16.95
C GLY A 26 0.64 -3.59 16.31
N LYS A 27 0.89 -3.65 15.01
CA LYS A 27 1.34 -4.86 14.29
C LYS A 27 2.86 -4.80 14.08
N ASN A 28 3.52 -5.93 14.20
CA ASN A 28 4.98 -6.06 14.02
C ASN A 28 5.36 -6.75 12.70
N ASP A 29 4.38 -7.27 11.98
CA ASP A 29 4.49 -8.05 10.75
C ASP A 29 4.30 -7.19 9.49
N ILE A 30 4.57 -5.88 9.58
CA ILE A 30 4.38 -4.92 8.50
C ILE A 30 5.70 -4.27 8.11
N GLY A 31 6.11 -4.48 6.86
CA GLY A 31 7.12 -3.67 6.20
C GLY A 31 6.46 -2.49 5.49
N TRP A 32 6.99 -1.28 5.70
CA TRP A 32 6.44 -0.08 5.08
C TRP A 32 7.49 0.63 4.22
N TYR A 33 7.13 0.88 2.97
CA TYR A 33 7.94 1.62 2.02
C TYR A 33 7.13 2.76 1.40
N SER A 34 7.44 4.00 1.78
CA SER A 34 6.91 5.20 1.13
C SER A 34 7.83 5.61 -0.01
N LEU A 35 7.28 5.66 -1.21
CA LEU A 35 8.02 5.94 -2.44
C LEU A 35 8.18 7.44 -2.67
N ASP A 36 9.31 7.81 -3.29
CA ASP A 36 9.54 9.11 -3.88
C ASP A 36 9.98 9.00 -5.36
N GLU A 37 10.16 10.13 -6.05
CA GLU A 37 10.55 10.14 -7.47
C GLU A 37 11.93 9.49 -7.72
N GLY A 38 12.84 9.52 -6.73
CA GLY A 38 14.16 8.90 -6.80
C GLY A 38 14.11 7.36 -6.83
N ASP A 39 13.00 6.78 -6.38
CA ASP A 39 12.81 5.33 -6.36
C ASP A 39 12.52 4.72 -7.75
N ASN A 40 12.50 5.55 -8.80
CA ASN A 40 12.58 5.08 -10.18
C ASN A 40 13.96 4.49 -10.54
N GLN A 41 14.97 4.65 -9.69
CA GLN A 41 16.25 3.93 -9.77
C GLN A 41 16.07 2.53 -9.20
N GLN A 42 16.34 1.50 -10.01
CA GLN A 42 16.09 0.09 -9.66
C GLN A 42 16.83 -0.33 -8.38
N GLU A 43 18.08 0.11 -8.23
CA GLU A 43 18.94 -0.22 -7.07
C GLU A 43 18.40 0.41 -5.78
N ARG A 44 17.90 1.64 -5.86
CA ARG A 44 17.29 2.33 -4.73
C ARG A 44 15.98 1.66 -4.35
N PHE A 45 15.12 1.40 -5.33
CA PHE A 45 13.87 0.67 -5.12
C PHE A 45 14.11 -0.69 -4.45
N ALA A 46 15.06 -1.47 -4.97
CA ALA A 46 15.44 -2.76 -4.41
C ALA A 46 15.88 -2.64 -2.94
N SER A 47 16.79 -1.72 -2.66
CA SER A 47 17.38 -1.57 -1.33
C SER A 47 16.34 -1.22 -0.27
N TYR A 48 15.43 -0.28 -0.56
CA TYR A 48 14.39 0.11 0.39
C TYR A 48 13.28 -0.92 0.52
N LEU A 49 12.89 -1.60 -0.57
CA LEU A 49 11.92 -2.69 -0.50
C LEU A 49 12.43 -3.82 0.39
N ILE A 50 13.69 -4.24 0.20
CA ILE A 50 14.29 -5.28 1.01
C ILE A 50 14.46 -4.82 2.47
N ALA A 51 14.84 -3.57 2.71
CA ALA A 51 14.93 -3.01 4.06
C ALA A 51 13.58 -3.03 4.79
N ALA A 52 12.48 -2.71 4.10
CA ALA A 52 11.14 -2.78 4.67
C ALA A 52 10.76 -4.23 5.05
N VAL A 53 11.09 -5.21 4.22
CA VAL A 53 10.88 -6.64 4.53
C VAL A 53 11.75 -7.08 5.70
N GLN A 54 13.03 -6.69 5.74
CA GLN A 54 13.95 -7.02 6.83
C GLN A 54 13.44 -6.48 8.17
N GLN A 55 12.94 -5.26 8.21
CA GLN A 55 12.36 -4.69 9.40
C GLN A 55 11.18 -5.52 9.91
N ALA A 56 10.28 -5.93 9.04
CA ALA A 56 9.09 -6.70 9.40
C ALA A 56 9.39 -8.17 9.78
N THR A 57 10.53 -8.71 9.30
CA THR A 57 10.96 -10.09 9.57
C THR A 57 12.08 -10.19 10.60
N ASN A 58 12.40 -9.08 11.29
CA ASN A 58 13.50 -9.02 12.28
C ASN A 58 14.83 -9.57 11.75
N GLY A 59 15.16 -9.27 10.51
CA GLY A 59 16.44 -9.67 9.90
C GLY A 59 16.47 -11.07 9.28
N HIS A 60 15.33 -11.71 9.06
CA HIS A 60 15.28 -13.08 8.51
C HIS A 60 15.84 -13.18 7.07
N CYS A 61 15.65 -12.15 6.23
CA CYS A 61 16.06 -12.15 4.82
C CYS A 61 17.50 -11.63 4.61
N ALA A 62 18.47 -12.11 5.35
CA ALA A 62 19.84 -11.58 5.41
C ALA A 62 20.63 -11.75 4.09
N ILE A 63 20.39 -12.82 3.33
CA ILE A 63 21.05 -13.05 2.03
C ILE A 63 20.56 -12.00 1.03
N CYS A 64 19.25 -11.83 0.94
CA CYS A 64 18.63 -10.87 0.05
C CYS A 64 19.06 -9.43 0.39
N GLU A 65 19.16 -9.07 1.67
CA GLU A 65 19.67 -7.79 2.12
C GLU A 65 21.13 -7.58 1.65
N THR A 66 22.00 -8.58 1.85
CA THR A 66 23.39 -8.52 1.40
C THR A 66 23.48 -8.34 -0.11
N MET A 67 22.68 -9.05 -0.87
CA MET A 67 22.61 -8.92 -2.33
C MET A 67 22.18 -7.51 -2.76
N ALA A 68 21.15 -6.95 -2.11
CA ALA A 68 20.67 -5.60 -2.39
C ALA A 68 21.73 -4.54 -2.06
N GLN A 69 22.33 -4.59 -0.89
CA GLN A 69 23.36 -3.64 -0.44
C GLN A 69 24.61 -3.68 -1.34
N LYS A 70 25.08 -4.86 -1.72
CA LYS A 70 26.26 -5.04 -2.58
C LYS A 70 25.95 -4.97 -4.07
N ARG A 71 24.67 -4.79 -4.46
CA ARG A 71 24.20 -4.82 -5.86
C ARG A 71 24.61 -6.11 -6.58
N GLN A 72 24.57 -7.24 -5.88
CA GLN A 72 24.96 -8.55 -6.38
C GLN A 72 23.74 -9.36 -6.85
N TYR A 73 22.99 -8.83 -7.81
CA TYR A 73 21.86 -9.49 -8.44
C TYR A 73 21.78 -9.09 -9.93
N ALA A 74 21.36 -10.02 -10.78
CA ALA A 74 21.28 -9.80 -12.23
C ALA A 74 20.09 -8.91 -12.62
N SER A 75 19.00 -8.94 -11.85
CA SER A 75 17.77 -8.19 -12.08
C SER A 75 16.94 -8.10 -10.80
N LEU A 76 15.96 -7.18 -10.75
CA LEU A 76 14.99 -7.13 -9.64
C LEU A 76 14.24 -8.45 -9.47
N THR A 77 13.90 -9.12 -10.56
CA THR A 77 13.21 -10.42 -10.51
C THR A 77 14.08 -11.51 -9.88
N SER A 78 15.39 -11.52 -10.14
CA SER A 78 16.30 -12.47 -9.48
C SER A 78 16.45 -12.19 -7.99
N LEU A 79 16.48 -10.93 -7.60
CA LEU A 79 16.48 -10.52 -6.19
C LEU A 79 15.18 -10.93 -5.49
N PHE A 80 14.04 -10.72 -6.12
CA PHE A 80 12.73 -11.12 -5.58
C PHE A 80 12.60 -12.65 -5.48
N ALA A 81 13.15 -13.40 -6.44
CA ALA A 81 13.17 -14.86 -6.36
C ALA A 81 13.96 -15.33 -5.12
N GLN A 82 15.12 -14.73 -4.83
CA GLN A 82 15.88 -15.01 -3.62
C GLN A 82 15.10 -14.64 -2.35
N LEU A 83 14.45 -13.46 -2.34
CA LEU A 83 13.58 -13.04 -1.24
C LEU A 83 12.48 -14.07 -0.95
N PHE A 84 11.85 -14.61 -2.00
CA PHE A 84 10.78 -15.59 -1.84
C PHE A 84 11.28 -16.94 -1.30
N ILE A 85 12.52 -17.34 -1.61
CA ILE A 85 13.16 -18.52 -1.02
C ILE A 85 13.32 -18.32 0.49
N GLU A 86 13.85 -17.18 0.93
CA GLU A 86 14.00 -16.89 2.36
C GLU A 86 12.64 -16.75 3.08
N LEU A 87 11.66 -16.08 2.46
CA LEU A 87 10.31 -15.94 3.02
C LEU A 87 9.51 -17.24 3.04
N ALA A 88 9.87 -18.26 2.27
CA ALA A 88 9.24 -19.58 2.35
C ALA A 88 9.53 -20.27 3.68
N GLU A 89 10.63 -19.91 4.35
CA GLU A 89 10.99 -20.40 5.69
C GLU A 89 10.38 -19.55 6.82
N TRP A 90 9.80 -18.40 6.48
CA TRP A 90 9.09 -17.51 7.41
C TRP A 90 7.63 -17.94 7.55
N HIS A 91 7.21 -18.37 8.72
CA HIS A 91 5.91 -19.04 8.92
C HIS A 91 4.79 -18.11 9.41
N SER A 92 5.13 -16.84 9.70
CA SER A 92 4.14 -15.85 10.14
C SER A 92 3.60 -15.05 8.94
N PRO A 93 2.39 -14.51 9.01
CA PRO A 93 1.91 -13.54 8.03
C PRO A 93 2.86 -12.34 7.91
N LEU A 94 3.00 -11.82 6.72
CA LEU A 94 3.80 -10.65 6.41
C LEU A 94 3.01 -9.73 5.48
N TYR A 95 2.98 -8.44 5.80
CA TYR A 95 2.37 -7.41 4.97
C TYR A 95 3.44 -6.43 4.50
N LEU A 96 3.57 -6.25 3.19
CA LEU A 96 4.45 -5.25 2.61
C LEU A 96 3.60 -4.11 2.05
N VAL A 97 3.65 -2.95 2.71
CA VAL A 97 2.97 -1.73 2.29
C VAL A 97 3.89 -0.93 1.39
N ILE A 98 3.43 -0.59 0.20
CA ILE A 98 4.08 0.34 -0.72
C ILE A 98 3.16 1.53 -0.91
N ASP A 99 3.54 2.66 -0.32
CA ASP A 99 2.77 3.91 -0.40
C ASP A 99 3.26 4.79 -1.55
N ASP A 100 2.35 5.58 -2.09
CA ASP A 100 2.58 6.49 -3.23
C ASP A 100 3.12 5.82 -4.50
N TYR A 101 2.68 4.60 -4.80
CA TYR A 101 3.13 3.82 -5.97
C TYR A 101 2.96 4.54 -7.32
N HIS A 102 2.10 5.54 -7.39
CA HIS A 102 1.90 6.37 -8.59
C HIS A 102 3.14 7.18 -9.00
N LEU A 103 4.15 7.32 -8.13
CA LEU A 103 5.42 7.99 -8.42
C LEU A 103 6.38 7.11 -9.23
N ILE A 104 6.13 5.80 -9.27
CA ILE A 104 6.91 4.89 -10.11
C ILE A 104 6.45 5.00 -11.56
N THR A 105 7.39 5.32 -12.43
CA THR A 105 7.20 5.43 -13.89
C THR A 105 8.13 4.49 -14.66
N ASN A 106 9.12 3.89 -13.99
CA ASN A 106 10.08 2.99 -14.61
C ASN A 106 9.39 1.66 -15.00
N PRO A 107 9.35 1.31 -16.30
CA PRO A 107 8.66 0.10 -16.78
C PRO A 107 9.30 -1.19 -16.26
N VAL A 108 10.61 -1.19 -15.97
CA VAL A 108 11.32 -2.36 -15.43
C VAL A 108 10.84 -2.66 -14.00
N ILE A 109 10.60 -1.62 -13.19
CA ILE A 109 10.04 -1.78 -11.85
C ILE A 109 8.61 -2.32 -11.94
N HIS A 110 7.77 -1.78 -12.82
CA HIS A 110 6.42 -2.29 -13.02
C HIS A 110 6.41 -3.77 -13.44
N GLU A 111 7.28 -4.16 -14.36
CA GLU A 111 7.39 -5.56 -14.78
C GLU A 111 7.86 -6.47 -13.63
N SER A 112 8.85 -6.00 -12.87
CA SER A 112 9.36 -6.74 -11.71
C SER A 112 8.31 -6.87 -10.60
N MET A 113 7.47 -5.85 -10.40
CA MET A 113 6.36 -5.93 -9.46
C MET A 113 5.22 -6.84 -9.94
N ARG A 114 4.99 -6.95 -11.25
CA ARG A 114 4.09 -7.99 -11.81
C ARG A 114 4.62 -9.40 -11.53
N PHE A 115 5.93 -9.59 -11.67
CA PHE A 115 6.59 -10.85 -11.27
C PHE A 115 6.43 -11.10 -9.77
N PHE A 116 6.69 -10.08 -8.95
CA PHE A 116 6.55 -10.16 -7.48
C PHE A 116 5.15 -10.66 -7.09
N ILE A 117 4.10 -10.00 -7.54
CA ILE A 117 2.70 -10.34 -7.22
C ILE A 117 2.35 -11.76 -7.68
N ARG A 118 2.87 -12.19 -8.83
CA ARG A 118 2.59 -13.53 -9.37
C ARG A 118 3.22 -14.65 -8.58
N HIS A 119 4.42 -14.43 -8.03
CA HIS A 119 5.26 -15.49 -7.44
C HIS A 119 5.45 -15.37 -5.93
N GLN A 120 4.99 -14.28 -5.30
CA GLN A 120 5.10 -14.11 -3.84
C GLN A 120 4.54 -15.31 -3.08
N PRO A 121 5.15 -15.72 -1.95
CA PRO A 121 4.65 -16.82 -1.15
C PRO A 121 3.31 -16.48 -0.49
N GLU A 122 2.60 -17.50 0.00
CA GLU A 122 1.23 -17.37 0.53
C GLU A 122 1.17 -16.55 1.83
N ASN A 123 2.26 -16.54 2.59
CA ASN A 123 2.38 -15.80 3.84
C ASN A 123 2.64 -14.30 3.63
N LEU A 124 2.90 -13.85 2.40
CA LEU A 124 3.12 -12.44 2.06
C LEU A 124 1.90 -11.85 1.38
N THR A 125 1.41 -10.72 1.90
CA THR A 125 0.40 -9.88 1.26
C THR A 125 0.99 -8.53 0.90
N LEU A 126 0.90 -8.16 -0.37
CA LEU A 126 1.28 -6.83 -0.83
C LEU A 126 0.11 -5.86 -0.64
N VAL A 127 0.38 -4.67 -0.09
CA VAL A 127 -0.58 -3.57 0.08
C VAL A 127 -0.06 -2.37 -0.70
N VAL A 128 -0.76 -1.95 -1.73
CA VAL A 128 -0.33 -0.85 -2.61
C VAL A 128 -1.30 0.31 -2.53
N LEU A 129 -0.77 1.50 -2.19
CA LEU A 129 -1.52 2.74 -2.19
C LEU A 129 -1.10 3.57 -3.41
N SER A 130 -2.08 4.06 -4.17
CA SER A 130 -1.81 4.83 -5.39
C SER A 130 -2.87 5.88 -5.64
N ARG A 131 -2.54 6.94 -6.38
CA ARG A 131 -3.55 7.94 -6.81
C ARG A 131 -4.35 7.49 -8.01
N ASN A 132 -3.79 6.62 -8.81
CA ASN A 132 -4.39 6.05 -10.02
C ASN A 132 -4.16 4.54 -10.06
N LEU A 133 -4.86 3.86 -10.96
CA LEU A 133 -4.72 2.42 -11.13
C LEU A 133 -3.32 2.08 -11.65
N PRO A 134 -2.48 1.34 -10.89
CA PRO A 134 -1.13 1.02 -11.32
C PRO A 134 -1.10 -0.13 -12.33
N GLN A 135 -0.04 -0.16 -13.17
CA GLN A 135 0.14 -1.19 -14.20
C GLN A 135 0.69 -2.52 -13.63
N LEU A 136 -0.03 -3.11 -12.68
CA LEU A 136 0.39 -4.32 -11.95
C LEU A 136 -0.20 -5.63 -12.47
N GLY A 137 -0.96 -5.59 -13.57
CA GLY A 137 -1.52 -6.82 -14.18
C GLY A 137 -2.56 -7.53 -13.30
N ILE A 138 -3.41 -6.78 -12.61
CA ILE A 138 -4.33 -7.25 -11.55
C ILE A 138 -5.50 -8.12 -12.04
N ALA A 139 -5.74 -8.21 -13.37
CA ALA A 139 -6.91 -8.91 -13.92
C ALA A 139 -7.02 -10.38 -13.46
N ASN A 140 -5.89 -11.10 -13.43
CA ASN A 140 -5.87 -12.49 -12.99
C ASN A 140 -6.15 -12.65 -11.48
N LEU A 141 -5.73 -11.69 -10.66
CA LEU A 141 -6.01 -11.70 -9.23
C LEU A 141 -7.50 -11.47 -8.94
N ARG A 142 -8.13 -10.59 -9.72
CA ARG A 142 -9.58 -10.32 -9.60
C ARG A 142 -10.40 -11.57 -9.93
N VAL A 143 -10.04 -12.30 -10.98
CA VAL A 143 -10.73 -13.55 -11.36
C VAL A 143 -10.57 -14.65 -10.30
N ARG A 144 -9.48 -14.63 -9.52
CA ARG A 144 -9.17 -15.65 -8.50
C ARG A 144 -9.58 -15.27 -7.09
N ASP A 145 -10.29 -14.16 -6.90
CA ASP A 145 -10.62 -13.60 -5.58
C ASP A 145 -9.40 -13.36 -4.67
N GLN A 146 -8.27 -13.02 -5.28
CA GLN A 146 -7.00 -12.75 -4.60
C GLN A 146 -6.67 -11.26 -4.50
N LEU A 147 -7.60 -10.40 -4.90
CA LEU A 147 -7.46 -8.94 -4.90
C LEU A 147 -8.50 -8.31 -3.98
N LEU A 148 -8.04 -7.50 -3.03
CA LEU A 148 -8.87 -6.56 -2.30
C LEU A 148 -8.73 -5.18 -2.95
N GLU A 149 -9.83 -4.58 -3.41
CA GLU A 149 -9.84 -3.23 -3.99
C GLU A 149 -10.62 -2.28 -3.09
N ILE A 150 -9.99 -1.15 -2.73
CA ILE A 150 -10.62 -0.05 -2.00
C ILE A 150 -10.44 1.21 -2.84
N GLY A 151 -11.54 1.76 -3.32
CA GLY A 151 -11.57 2.97 -4.15
C GLY A 151 -12.05 4.20 -3.40
N SER A 152 -12.20 5.31 -4.13
CA SER A 152 -12.65 6.58 -3.56
C SER A 152 -14.01 6.48 -2.87
N GLN A 153 -14.92 5.64 -3.39
CA GLN A 153 -16.27 5.48 -2.82
C GLN A 153 -16.23 4.87 -1.42
N GLN A 154 -15.34 3.90 -1.18
CA GLN A 154 -15.18 3.27 0.14
C GLN A 154 -14.40 4.13 1.12
N LEU A 155 -13.61 5.10 0.63
CA LEU A 155 -12.82 6.04 1.43
C LEU A 155 -13.55 7.36 1.69
N ALA A 156 -14.59 7.66 0.93
CA ALA A 156 -15.38 8.87 1.11
C ALA A 156 -16.12 8.84 2.45
N PHE A 157 -16.15 9.98 3.13
CA PHE A 157 -16.95 10.13 4.34
C PHE A 157 -18.43 9.93 4.03
N THR A 158 -19.08 9.13 4.84
CA THR A 158 -20.54 9.06 4.89
C THR A 158 -21.10 10.31 5.58
N HIS A 159 -22.38 10.61 5.40
CA HIS A 159 -23.04 11.73 6.10
C HIS A 159 -22.88 11.63 7.62
N GLN A 160 -22.95 10.41 8.16
CA GLN A 160 -22.79 10.18 9.60
C GLN A 160 -21.36 10.48 10.07
N GLU A 161 -20.36 10.03 9.34
CA GLU A 161 -18.94 10.29 9.64
C GLU A 161 -18.61 11.77 9.49
N ALA A 162 -19.13 12.44 8.45
CA ALA A 162 -18.99 13.88 8.26
C ALA A 162 -19.60 14.66 9.45
N LYS A 163 -20.80 14.27 9.91
CA LYS A 163 -21.44 14.88 11.07
C LYS A 163 -20.59 14.72 12.34
N GLN A 164 -20.11 13.50 12.61
CA GLN A 164 -19.23 13.23 13.74
C GLN A 164 -17.93 14.03 13.67
N PHE A 165 -17.34 14.13 12.48
CA PHE A 165 -16.13 14.91 12.25
C PHE A 165 -16.32 16.39 12.56
N PHE A 166 -17.43 16.99 12.12
CA PHE A 166 -17.76 18.39 12.42
C PHE A 166 -18.05 18.60 13.91
N ASP A 167 -18.82 17.71 14.54
CA ASP A 167 -19.14 17.80 15.97
C ASP A 167 -17.89 17.74 16.86
N CYS A 168 -16.84 17.03 16.43
CA CYS A 168 -15.57 16.98 17.15
C CYS A 168 -14.69 18.22 16.94
N ARG A 169 -14.89 18.98 15.85
CA ARG A 169 -14.01 20.10 15.48
C ARG A 169 -14.61 21.48 15.68
N LEU A 170 -15.91 21.61 15.52
CA LEU A 170 -16.60 22.88 15.64
C LEU A 170 -16.93 23.17 17.11
N SER A 171 -16.82 24.44 17.49
CA SER A 171 -17.19 24.90 18.83
C SER A 171 -18.71 24.89 19.08
N SER A 172 -19.50 24.84 18.00
CA SER A 172 -20.96 24.74 18.01
C SER A 172 -21.41 23.57 17.15
N PRO A 173 -22.41 22.78 17.57
CA PRO A 173 -22.95 21.72 16.78
C PRO A 173 -23.47 22.22 15.43
N ILE A 174 -23.15 21.51 14.35
CA ILE A 174 -23.72 21.76 13.02
C ILE A 174 -25.02 20.96 12.86
N GLU A 175 -26.01 21.48 12.15
CA GLU A 175 -27.24 20.75 11.86
C GLU A 175 -26.94 19.56 10.92
N ALA A 176 -27.64 18.44 11.10
CA ALA A 176 -27.44 17.24 10.28
C ALA A 176 -27.69 17.47 8.78
N ALA A 177 -28.69 18.30 8.45
CA ALA A 177 -29.01 18.65 7.07
C ALA A 177 -27.89 19.46 6.40
N GLU A 178 -27.30 20.40 7.14
CA GLU A 178 -26.18 21.23 6.67
C GLU A 178 -24.90 20.40 6.50
N SER A 179 -24.57 19.56 7.50
CA SER A 179 -23.46 18.62 7.43
C SER A 179 -23.57 17.68 6.22
N SER A 180 -24.76 17.14 5.96
CA SER A 180 -25.01 16.28 4.81
C SER A 180 -24.82 17.01 3.48
N ARG A 181 -25.32 18.24 3.38
CA ARG A 181 -25.14 19.07 2.18
C ARG A 181 -23.69 19.37 1.90
N ILE A 182 -22.90 19.75 2.93
CA ILE A 182 -21.46 19.97 2.76
C ILE A 182 -20.77 18.68 2.33
N CYS A 183 -21.12 17.54 2.92
CA CYS A 183 -20.56 16.25 2.57
C CYS A 183 -20.84 15.87 1.09
N ASP A 184 -22.06 16.12 0.62
CA ASP A 184 -22.45 15.89 -0.78
C ASP A 184 -21.71 16.82 -1.76
N ASP A 185 -21.61 18.11 -1.43
CA ASP A 185 -20.93 19.12 -2.25
C ASP A 185 -19.46 18.75 -2.50
N VAL A 186 -18.81 18.11 -1.52
CA VAL A 186 -17.41 17.66 -1.64
C VAL A 186 -17.28 16.15 -1.92
N SER A 187 -18.39 15.44 -2.16
CA SER A 187 -18.43 14.00 -2.41
C SER A 187 -17.70 13.18 -1.33
N GLY A 188 -17.81 13.58 -0.07
CA GLY A 188 -17.16 12.94 1.07
C GLY A 188 -15.63 13.04 1.09
N TRP A 189 -15.02 13.96 0.33
CA TRP A 189 -13.57 14.12 0.29
C TRP A 189 -13.02 14.65 1.62
N ALA A 190 -12.26 13.79 2.31
CA ALA A 190 -11.78 14.06 3.68
C ALA A 190 -11.02 15.39 3.82
N THR A 191 -10.14 15.73 2.87
CA THR A 191 -9.38 16.98 2.92
C THR A 191 -10.28 18.21 2.75
N ALA A 192 -11.30 18.15 1.90
CA ALA A 192 -12.21 19.28 1.69
C ALA A 192 -13.11 19.52 2.92
N LEU A 193 -13.43 18.48 3.68
CA LEU A 193 -14.15 18.64 4.96
C LEU A 193 -13.32 19.31 6.05
N GLN A 194 -12.00 19.44 5.86
CA GLN A 194 -11.09 20.09 6.81
C GLN A 194 -10.89 21.59 6.53
N LEU A 195 -11.26 22.06 5.33
CA LEU A 195 -11.12 23.46 4.89
C LEU A 195 -12.33 24.29 5.26
#